data_b79a0ca72dc95a5f5e9a1ee2e11faf2a
#
_entry.id   b79a0ca72dc95a5f5e9a1ee2e11faf2a
#
_cell.length_a   1.000
_cell.length_b   1.000
_cell.length_c   1.000
_cell.angle_alpha   90.00
_cell.angle_beta   90.00
_cell.angle_gamma   90.00
#
_symmetry.space_group_name_H-M   'P 1'
#
loop_
_entity.id
_entity.type
_entity.pdbx_description
1 polymer ?
#
loop_
_entity_poly.entity_id
_entity_poly.type
_entity_poly.pdbx_seq_one_letter_code
_entity_poly.pdbx_strand_id
1 'polypeptide(L)'
;MTRYLIDIRLMGSVKHQIRTLSNHLAEKFNLGDKRVIPHITLAGPFSTHDEKKVVGDFTRICTNQKEIPRYDVGRFGFFDDTKAVFVTITPDENLKQFRWQLSQAISPYCSLRDYDLDSADTFRFHATLAMKLDWLTFQRIKWYFRGQERVIYRHHPIRATLLRNSRILCEYDFIQDRMLSRAQALSRATLIRDFDILKLWADGSGE
;
A
#
# COMPACT_ATOMS: atom_id res chain seq x y z
N MET A 1 -14.30 16.42 9.10
CA MET A 1 -14.76 15.06 8.86
C MET A 1 -13.58 14.11 9.00
N THR A 2 -13.70 13.04 9.78
CA THR A 2 -12.61 12.06 9.99
C THR A 2 -12.40 11.25 8.72
N ARG A 3 -11.13 11.10 8.30
CA ARG A 3 -10.74 10.35 7.11
C ARG A 3 -10.03 9.07 7.50
N TYR A 4 -10.42 7.98 6.84
CA TYR A 4 -9.81 6.66 7.01
C TYR A 4 -9.15 6.22 5.70
N LEU A 5 -8.13 5.38 5.82
CA LEU A 5 -7.45 4.76 4.70
C LEU A 5 -7.01 3.36 5.13
N ILE A 6 -7.22 2.38 4.28
CA ILE A 6 -6.64 1.04 4.45
C ILE A 6 -5.54 0.89 3.41
N ASP A 7 -4.33 0.59 3.87
CA ASP A 7 -3.17 0.43 2.99
C ASP A 7 -2.26 -0.73 3.41
N ILE A 8 -1.35 -1.08 2.52
CA ILE A 8 -0.15 -1.86 2.83
C ILE A 8 1.01 -0.89 2.93
N ARG A 9 1.59 -0.78 4.11
CA ARG A 9 2.84 -0.04 4.31
C ARG A 9 3.99 -0.80 3.71
N LEU A 10 4.69 -0.19 2.77
CA LEU A 10 5.91 -0.78 2.21
C LEU A 10 7.02 -0.75 3.26
N MET A 11 7.69 -1.89 3.44
CA MET A 11 8.75 -2.07 4.44
C MET A 11 9.99 -2.71 3.80
N GLY A 12 11.11 -2.72 4.53
CA GLY A 12 12.35 -3.36 4.07
C GLY A 12 12.91 -2.78 2.75
N SER A 13 13.42 -3.65 1.91
CA SER A 13 14.10 -3.30 0.64
C SER A 13 13.17 -2.58 -0.34
N VAL A 14 11.92 -3.02 -0.47
CA VAL A 14 10.94 -2.39 -1.38
C VAL A 14 10.64 -0.95 -0.98
N LYS A 15 10.50 -0.66 0.32
CA LYS A 15 10.36 0.71 0.81
C LYS A 15 11.56 1.56 0.44
N HIS A 16 12.77 1.03 0.65
CA HIS A 16 14.01 1.75 0.33
C HIS A 16 14.07 2.07 -1.16
N GLN A 17 13.84 1.09 -2.03
CA GLN A 17 13.88 1.25 -3.48
C GLN A 17 12.86 2.30 -3.98
N ILE A 18 11.59 2.20 -3.53
CA ILE A 18 10.55 3.14 -3.96
C ILE A 18 10.83 4.54 -3.41
N ARG A 19 11.33 4.66 -2.19
CA ARG A 19 11.72 5.95 -1.62
C ARG A 19 12.90 6.57 -2.37
N THR A 20 13.90 5.78 -2.74
CA THR A 20 15.03 6.25 -3.55
C THR A 20 14.56 6.78 -4.89
N LEU A 21 13.63 6.08 -5.56
CA LEU A 21 13.02 6.55 -6.80
C LEU A 21 12.25 7.86 -6.62
N SER A 22 11.44 7.95 -5.56
CA SER A 22 10.68 9.17 -5.27
C SER A 22 11.60 10.36 -4.97
N ASN A 23 12.69 10.13 -4.21
CA ASN A 23 13.69 11.17 -3.94
C ASN A 23 14.40 11.60 -5.22
N HIS A 24 14.83 10.64 -6.05
CA HIS A 24 15.47 10.93 -7.34
C HIS A 24 14.58 11.79 -8.25
N LEU A 25 13.27 11.48 -8.31
CA LEU A 25 12.32 12.30 -9.05
C LEU A 25 12.21 13.69 -8.44
N ALA A 26 12.09 13.78 -7.12
CA ALA A 26 11.96 15.06 -6.43
C ALA A 26 13.16 15.97 -6.69
N GLU A 27 14.37 15.43 -6.64
CA GLU A 27 15.61 16.16 -6.94
C GLU A 27 15.71 16.56 -8.41
N LYS A 28 15.53 15.59 -9.33
CA LYS A 28 15.68 15.80 -10.76
C LYS A 28 14.69 16.81 -11.34
N PHE A 29 13.48 16.83 -10.84
CA PHE A 29 12.39 17.67 -11.34
C PHE A 29 11.99 18.79 -10.38
N ASN A 30 12.76 18.99 -9.31
CA ASN A 30 12.53 20.03 -8.29
C ASN A 30 11.10 20.03 -7.74
N LEU A 31 10.63 18.87 -7.29
CA LEU A 31 9.22 18.69 -6.88
C LEU A 31 8.90 19.26 -5.49
N GLY A 32 9.88 19.80 -4.76
CA GLY A 32 9.69 20.31 -3.39
C GLY A 32 9.22 19.24 -2.41
N ASP A 33 8.37 19.64 -1.44
CA ASP A 33 7.85 18.74 -0.39
C ASP A 33 6.72 17.78 -0.85
N LYS A 34 6.57 17.55 -2.15
CA LYS A 34 5.57 16.63 -2.72
C LYS A 34 5.90 15.15 -2.46
N ARG A 35 6.63 14.88 -1.37
CA ARG A 35 7.03 13.52 -0.97
C ARG A 35 5.82 12.74 -0.48
N VAL A 36 5.64 11.57 -1.05
CA VAL A 36 4.61 10.61 -0.61
C VAL A 36 5.26 9.53 0.22
N ILE A 37 4.66 9.16 1.34
CA ILE A 37 5.06 7.95 2.07
C ILE A 37 4.65 6.76 1.21
N PRO A 38 5.59 5.91 0.76
CA PRO A 38 5.26 4.80 -0.10
C PRO A 38 4.32 3.80 0.57
N HIS A 39 3.16 3.57 -0.05
CA HIS A 39 2.16 2.60 0.38
C HIS A 39 1.36 2.11 -0.82
N ILE A 40 0.67 0.99 -0.66
CA ILE A 40 -0.29 0.46 -1.62
C ILE A 40 -1.68 0.64 -1.01
N THR A 41 -2.51 1.51 -1.60
CA THR A 41 -3.88 1.71 -1.15
C THR A 41 -4.72 0.46 -1.42
N LEU A 42 -5.47 0.01 -0.41
CA LEU A 42 -6.46 -1.07 -0.52
C LEU A 42 -7.88 -0.51 -0.58
N ALA A 43 -8.18 0.53 0.21
CA ALA A 43 -9.45 1.26 0.17
C ALA A 43 -9.29 2.68 0.71
N GLY A 44 -9.89 3.65 0.03
CA GLY A 44 -9.99 5.04 0.50
C GLY A 44 -9.11 6.07 -0.23
N PRO A 45 -9.02 7.27 0.33
CA PRO A 45 -9.55 7.70 1.64
C PRO A 45 -11.08 7.79 1.66
N PHE A 46 -11.67 7.31 2.75
CA PHE A 46 -13.11 7.28 2.98
C PHE A 46 -13.50 7.92 4.32
N SER A 47 -14.79 8.08 4.55
CA SER A 47 -15.37 8.52 5.83
C SER A 47 -16.47 7.58 6.27
N THR A 48 -16.70 7.51 7.58
CA THR A 48 -17.76 6.72 8.21
C THR A 48 -18.20 7.35 9.51
N HIS A 49 -19.39 7.01 9.96
CA HIS A 49 -19.91 7.32 11.30
C HIS A 49 -19.72 6.16 12.28
N ASP A 50 -19.26 5.00 11.80
CA ASP A 50 -19.08 3.78 12.61
C ASP A 50 -17.64 3.26 12.53
N GLU A 51 -16.74 3.92 13.27
CA GLU A 51 -15.35 3.48 13.38
C GLU A 51 -15.21 2.07 13.95
N LYS A 52 -16.05 1.72 14.94
CA LYS A 52 -15.99 0.40 15.57
C LYS A 52 -16.27 -0.72 14.58
N LYS A 53 -17.23 -0.50 13.69
CA LYS A 53 -17.58 -1.46 12.64
C LYS A 53 -16.45 -1.59 11.62
N VAL A 54 -15.82 -0.46 11.19
CA VAL A 54 -14.63 -0.51 10.31
C VAL A 54 -13.51 -1.32 10.92
N VAL A 55 -13.18 -1.06 12.21
CA VAL A 55 -12.14 -1.83 12.91
C VAL A 55 -12.50 -3.31 13.01
N GLY A 56 -13.77 -3.62 13.31
CA GLY A 56 -14.26 -5.00 13.40
C GLY A 56 -14.18 -5.73 12.07
N ASP A 57 -14.66 -5.13 10.97
CA ASP A 57 -14.59 -5.74 9.64
C ASP A 57 -13.16 -5.86 9.14
N PHE A 58 -12.32 -4.85 9.34
CA PHE A 58 -10.89 -4.92 9.04
C PHE A 58 -10.22 -6.08 9.79
N THR A 59 -10.43 -6.19 11.10
CA THR A 59 -9.87 -7.27 11.93
C THR A 59 -10.32 -8.63 11.42
N ARG A 60 -11.63 -8.81 11.23
CA ARG A 60 -12.23 -10.08 10.79
C ARG A 60 -11.67 -10.55 9.45
N ILE A 61 -11.54 -9.64 8.48
CA ILE A 61 -11.03 -9.99 7.14
C ILE A 61 -9.53 -10.31 7.21
N CYS A 62 -8.76 -9.54 7.96
CA CYS A 62 -7.34 -9.79 8.14
C CYS A 62 -7.07 -11.15 8.80
N THR A 63 -7.76 -11.47 9.91
CA THR A 63 -7.57 -12.73 10.63
C THR A 63 -8.09 -13.98 9.90
N ASN A 64 -8.95 -13.77 8.89
CA ASN A 64 -9.43 -14.86 8.03
C ASN A 64 -8.51 -15.11 6.83
N GLN A 65 -7.45 -14.32 6.66
CA GLN A 65 -6.50 -14.48 5.56
C GLN A 65 -5.62 -15.71 5.82
N LYS A 66 -5.82 -16.78 5.03
CA LYS A 66 -5.12 -18.07 5.23
C LYS A 66 -3.69 -18.07 4.72
N GLU A 67 -3.42 -17.29 3.69
CA GLU A 67 -2.11 -17.23 3.04
C GLU A 67 -1.61 -15.80 3.01
N ILE A 68 -0.31 -15.62 3.20
CA ILE A 68 0.31 -14.30 3.09
C ILE A 68 0.25 -13.86 1.62
N PRO A 69 -0.41 -12.74 1.31
CA PRO A 69 -0.48 -12.25 -0.06
C PRO A 69 0.90 -11.94 -0.64
N ARG A 70 0.98 -11.84 -1.97
CA ARG A 70 2.21 -11.49 -2.70
C ARG A 70 1.94 -10.40 -3.70
N TYR A 71 3.00 -9.67 -4.06
CA TYR A 71 2.94 -8.70 -5.14
C TYR A 71 4.30 -8.51 -5.79
N ASP A 72 4.28 -8.16 -7.07
CA ASP A 72 5.47 -7.74 -7.80
C ASP A 72 5.43 -6.23 -8.03
N VAL A 73 6.59 -5.57 -7.93
CA VAL A 73 6.73 -4.15 -8.26
C VAL A 73 7.12 -4.03 -9.72
N GLY A 74 6.25 -3.44 -10.51
CA GLY A 74 6.38 -3.39 -11.96
C GLY A 74 6.86 -2.05 -12.52
N ARG A 75 6.35 -1.71 -13.71
CA ARG A 75 6.74 -0.53 -14.51
C ARG A 75 6.23 0.78 -13.90
N PHE A 76 6.76 1.87 -14.42
CA PHE A 76 6.19 3.20 -14.15
C PHE A 76 4.83 3.35 -14.81
N GLY A 77 3.92 4.00 -14.08
CA GLY A 77 2.59 4.32 -14.54
C GLY A 77 2.23 5.78 -14.26
N PHE A 78 1.18 6.23 -14.92
CA PHE A 78 0.77 7.63 -14.88
C PHE A 78 -0.76 7.73 -14.80
N PHE A 79 -1.24 8.57 -13.89
CA PHE A 79 -2.63 9.00 -13.87
C PHE A 79 -2.70 10.41 -14.46
N ASP A 80 -3.29 10.52 -15.66
CA ASP A 80 -3.34 11.78 -16.40
C ASP A 80 -4.31 12.79 -15.79
N ASP A 81 -5.35 12.34 -15.10
CA ASP A 81 -6.35 13.15 -14.38
C ASP A 81 -5.75 13.85 -13.17
N THR A 82 -5.11 13.08 -12.29
CA THR A 82 -4.54 13.55 -11.02
C THR A 82 -3.08 14.02 -11.14
N LYS A 83 -2.47 13.91 -12.32
CA LYS A 83 -1.06 14.19 -12.57
C LYS A 83 -0.16 13.48 -11.55
N ALA A 84 -0.41 12.18 -11.37
CA ALA A 84 0.35 11.33 -10.47
C ALA A 84 1.26 10.36 -11.23
N VAL A 85 2.45 10.13 -10.68
CA VAL A 85 3.45 9.17 -11.16
C VAL A 85 3.55 8.07 -10.11
N PHE A 86 3.52 6.83 -10.53
CA PHE A 86 3.54 5.67 -9.64
C PHE A 86 4.33 4.51 -10.24
N VAL A 87 4.61 3.50 -9.44
CA VAL A 87 5.00 2.18 -9.90
C VAL A 87 3.79 1.26 -9.85
N THR A 88 3.61 0.46 -10.89
CA THR A 88 2.55 -0.56 -10.92
C THR A 88 2.86 -1.65 -9.91
N ILE A 89 1.83 -2.15 -9.27
CA ILE A 89 1.89 -3.31 -8.40
C ILE A 89 1.07 -4.40 -9.05
N THR A 90 1.68 -5.55 -9.26
CA THR A 90 1.00 -6.74 -9.77
C THR A 90 0.73 -7.67 -8.58
N PRO A 91 -0.52 -7.69 -8.07
CA PRO A 91 -0.89 -8.54 -6.95
C PRO A 91 -1.04 -10.00 -7.39
N ASP A 92 -0.84 -10.94 -6.46
CA ASP A 92 -1.37 -12.29 -6.61
C ASP A 92 -2.89 -12.33 -6.38
N GLU A 93 -3.50 -13.49 -6.58
CA GLU A 93 -4.94 -13.64 -6.40
C GLU A 93 -5.37 -13.41 -4.93
N ASN A 94 -4.54 -13.82 -3.97
CA ASN A 94 -4.83 -13.62 -2.55
C ASN A 94 -4.90 -12.12 -2.20
N LEU A 95 -3.98 -11.29 -2.73
CA LEU A 95 -4.02 -9.83 -2.49
C LEU A 95 -5.22 -9.16 -3.17
N LYS A 96 -5.58 -9.60 -4.37
CA LYS A 96 -6.78 -9.12 -5.07
C LYS A 96 -8.05 -9.40 -4.26
N GLN A 97 -8.22 -10.66 -3.82
CA GLN A 97 -9.38 -11.07 -3.04
C GLN A 97 -9.42 -10.41 -1.66
N PHE A 98 -8.28 -10.31 -0.98
CA PHE A 98 -8.17 -9.60 0.28
C PHE A 98 -8.64 -8.15 0.16
N ARG A 99 -8.14 -7.41 -0.83
CA ARG A 99 -8.57 -6.03 -1.12
C ARG A 99 -10.06 -5.97 -1.43
N TRP A 100 -10.56 -6.87 -2.27
CA TRP A 100 -11.97 -6.91 -2.66
C TRP A 100 -12.89 -7.14 -1.47
N GLN A 101 -12.59 -8.12 -0.62
CA GLN A 101 -13.33 -8.40 0.60
C GLN A 101 -13.38 -7.19 1.54
N LEU A 102 -12.26 -6.48 1.72
CA LEU A 102 -12.21 -5.24 2.52
C LEU A 102 -13.17 -4.18 1.96
N SER A 103 -13.09 -3.92 0.67
CA SER A 103 -13.94 -2.93 0.00
C SER A 103 -15.42 -3.28 0.12
N GLN A 104 -15.79 -4.53 -0.16
CA GLN A 104 -17.17 -5.01 -0.05
C GLN A 104 -17.73 -4.91 1.37
N ALA A 105 -16.93 -5.27 2.37
CA ALA A 105 -17.37 -5.23 3.77
C ALA A 105 -17.67 -3.81 4.26
N ILE A 106 -16.87 -2.82 3.84
CA ILE A 106 -17.03 -1.44 4.32
C ILE A 106 -17.93 -0.59 3.43
N SER A 107 -18.20 -0.97 2.18
CA SER A 107 -19.02 -0.21 1.21
C SER A 107 -20.42 0.14 1.71
N PRO A 108 -21.15 -0.69 2.49
CA PRO A 108 -22.51 -0.37 2.89
C PRO A 108 -22.64 0.80 3.87
N TYR A 109 -21.56 1.21 4.53
CA TYR A 109 -21.59 2.22 5.59
C TYR A 109 -20.43 3.23 5.55
N CYS A 110 -19.58 3.14 4.52
CA CYS A 110 -18.46 4.07 4.29
C CYS A 110 -18.66 4.82 2.96
N SER A 111 -18.26 6.10 2.93
CA SER A 111 -18.25 6.88 1.69
C SER A 111 -17.03 6.52 0.86
N LEU A 112 -17.08 5.42 0.15
CA LEU A 112 -16.04 4.99 -0.78
C LEU A 112 -16.10 5.79 -2.09
N ARG A 113 -15.01 5.81 -2.83
CA ARG A 113 -14.94 6.36 -4.19
C ARG A 113 -15.24 5.26 -5.20
N ASP A 114 -15.63 5.64 -6.42
CA ASP A 114 -15.99 4.69 -7.47
C ASP A 114 -14.92 3.63 -7.71
N TYR A 115 -13.65 4.03 -7.78
CA TYR A 115 -12.54 3.10 -7.98
C TYR A 115 -12.28 2.15 -6.78
N ASP A 116 -12.75 2.49 -5.57
CA ASP A 116 -12.69 1.57 -4.43
C ASP A 116 -13.71 0.44 -4.56
N LEU A 117 -14.71 0.61 -5.45
CA LEU A 117 -15.73 -0.39 -5.77
C LEU A 117 -15.35 -1.26 -6.98
N ASP A 118 -14.22 -0.98 -7.63
CA ASP A 118 -13.69 -1.83 -8.70
C ASP A 118 -13.53 -3.27 -8.23
N SER A 119 -13.83 -4.21 -9.11
CA SER A 119 -13.70 -5.64 -8.84
C SER A 119 -12.23 -6.03 -8.52
N ALA A 120 -12.04 -7.25 -8.05
CA ALA A 120 -10.71 -7.78 -7.77
C ALA A 120 -9.78 -7.69 -8.99
N ASP A 121 -10.31 -7.86 -10.21
CA ASP A 121 -9.53 -7.87 -11.45
C ASP A 121 -9.34 -6.50 -12.08
N THR A 122 -10.22 -5.55 -11.82
CA THR A 122 -10.17 -4.20 -12.44
C THR A 122 -9.44 -3.17 -11.61
N PHE A 123 -9.31 -3.40 -10.29
CA PHE A 123 -8.62 -2.46 -9.41
C PHE A 123 -7.15 -2.31 -9.74
N ARG A 124 -6.68 -1.09 -9.88
CA ARG A 124 -5.29 -0.78 -10.28
C ARG A 124 -4.39 -0.58 -9.05
N PHE A 125 -3.75 -1.65 -8.61
CA PHE A 125 -2.76 -1.56 -7.54
C PHE A 125 -1.54 -0.75 -7.98
N HIS A 126 -1.12 0.18 -7.12
CA HIS A 126 0.03 1.06 -7.41
C HIS A 126 0.66 1.61 -6.12
N ALA A 127 1.91 2.05 -6.22
CA ALA A 127 2.57 2.84 -5.18
C ALA A 127 3.02 4.17 -5.76
N THR A 128 2.46 5.26 -5.23
CA THR A 128 2.68 6.62 -5.74
C THR A 128 4.10 7.10 -5.42
N LEU A 129 4.77 7.67 -6.42
CA LEU A 129 6.08 8.31 -6.32
C LEU A 129 5.96 9.83 -6.17
N ALA A 130 5.08 10.44 -6.95
CA ALA A 130 4.78 11.87 -6.91
C ALA A 130 3.34 12.12 -7.37
N MET A 131 2.72 13.17 -6.86
CA MET A 131 1.35 13.52 -7.20
C MET A 131 1.11 15.03 -7.18
N LYS A 132 -0.03 15.47 -7.73
CA LYS A 132 -0.40 16.88 -7.81
C LYS A 132 0.66 17.72 -8.56
N LEU A 133 1.22 17.14 -9.60
CA LEU A 133 2.20 17.80 -10.43
C LEU A 133 1.50 18.82 -11.34
N ASP A 134 2.21 19.89 -11.69
CA ASP A 134 1.78 20.71 -12.80
C ASP A 134 1.92 19.95 -14.13
N TRP A 135 1.20 20.40 -15.16
CA TRP A 135 1.14 19.68 -16.42
C TRP A 135 2.51 19.52 -17.08
N LEU A 136 3.33 20.59 -17.08
CA LEU A 136 4.63 20.60 -17.76
C LEU A 136 5.61 19.62 -17.09
N THR A 137 5.70 19.68 -15.76
CA THR A 137 6.53 18.75 -14.96
C THR A 137 6.08 17.31 -15.16
N PHE A 138 4.76 17.06 -15.17
CA PHE A 138 4.20 15.74 -15.43
C PHE A 138 4.60 15.19 -16.80
N GLN A 139 4.53 16.00 -17.88
CA GLN A 139 4.94 15.57 -19.22
C GLN A 139 6.44 15.30 -19.30
N ARG A 140 7.27 16.11 -18.65
CA ARG A 140 8.72 15.90 -18.60
C ARG A 140 9.06 14.58 -17.91
N ILE A 141 8.37 14.22 -16.83
CA ILE A 141 8.56 12.95 -16.14
C ILE A 141 8.07 11.79 -17.03
N LYS A 142 6.93 11.90 -17.70
CA LYS A 142 6.45 10.89 -18.66
C LYS A 142 7.49 10.61 -19.74
N TRP A 143 8.04 11.67 -20.31
CA TRP A 143 9.08 11.53 -21.33
C TRP A 143 10.36 10.90 -20.77
N TYR A 144 10.78 11.28 -19.58
CA TYR A 144 11.97 10.72 -18.91
C TYR A 144 11.88 9.22 -18.69
N PHE A 145 10.71 8.70 -18.34
CA PHE A 145 10.51 7.27 -18.13
C PHE A 145 10.14 6.49 -19.40
N ARG A 146 10.02 7.17 -20.53
CA ARG A 146 9.70 6.51 -21.79
C ARG A 146 10.80 5.53 -22.20
N GLY A 147 10.43 4.26 -22.35
CA GLY A 147 11.36 3.19 -22.71
C GLY A 147 12.26 2.69 -21.57
N GLN A 148 12.11 3.19 -20.35
CA GLN A 148 12.82 2.63 -19.22
C GLN A 148 12.12 1.36 -18.73
N GLU A 149 12.81 0.24 -18.86
CA GLU A 149 12.41 -1.01 -18.23
C GLU A 149 12.82 -1.01 -16.76
N ARG A 150 11.97 -1.59 -15.93
CA ARG A 150 12.27 -1.77 -14.52
C ARG A 150 12.33 -3.25 -14.19
N VAL A 151 13.28 -3.62 -13.34
CA VAL A 151 13.36 -4.97 -12.79
C VAL A 151 12.16 -5.19 -11.87
N ILE A 152 11.46 -6.29 -12.06
CA ILE A 152 10.33 -6.72 -11.25
C ILE A 152 10.87 -7.56 -10.10
N TYR A 153 10.49 -7.18 -8.88
CA TYR A 153 10.83 -7.92 -7.68
C TYR A 153 9.56 -8.42 -7.01
N ARG A 154 9.61 -9.64 -6.50
CA ARG A 154 8.52 -10.25 -5.71
C ARG A 154 8.66 -9.88 -4.24
N HIS A 155 7.56 -9.46 -3.64
CA HIS A 155 7.49 -9.06 -2.25
C HIS A 155 6.26 -9.63 -1.56
N HIS A 156 6.36 -9.74 -0.23
CA HIS A 156 5.22 -10.02 0.64
C HIS A 156 4.85 -8.74 1.41
N PRO A 157 3.57 -8.40 1.53
CA PRO A 157 3.14 -7.40 2.48
C PRO A 157 3.37 -7.92 3.89
N ILE A 158 4.08 -7.15 4.71
CA ILE A 158 4.28 -7.51 6.11
C ILE A 158 3.06 -7.12 6.92
N ARG A 159 2.43 -5.96 6.58
CA ARG A 159 1.32 -5.42 7.35
C ARG A 159 0.27 -4.75 6.49
N ALA A 160 -1.00 -5.00 6.83
CA ALA A 160 -2.11 -4.15 6.43
C ALA A 160 -2.40 -3.13 7.53
N THR A 161 -2.63 -1.87 7.17
CA THR A 161 -2.77 -0.76 8.10
C THR A 161 -4.12 -0.07 7.92
N LEU A 162 -4.85 0.13 9.00
CA LEU A 162 -5.97 1.05 9.06
C LEU A 162 -5.52 2.38 9.65
N LEU A 163 -5.62 3.44 8.87
CA LEU A 163 -5.27 4.80 9.25
C LEU A 163 -6.52 5.63 9.58
N ARG A 164 -6.40 6.49 10.58
CA ARG A 164 -7.34 7.56 10.91
C ARG A 164 -6.63 8.90 10.88
N ASN A 165 -7.03 9.81 10.01
CA ASN A 165 -6.39 11.12 9.83
C ASN A 165 -4.86 10.99 9.67
N SER A 166 -4.40 10.09 8.80
CA SER A 166 -2.98 9.77 8.53
C SER A 166 -2.20 9.21 9.72
N ARG A 167 -2.87 8.78 10.79
CA ARG A 167 -2.25 8.11 11.94
C ARG A 167 -2.72 6.67 12.01
N ILE A 168 -1.81 5.76 12.34
CA ILE A 168 -2.14 4.36 12.54
C ILE A 168 -3.20 4.24 13.65
N LEU A 169 -4.33 3.62 13.33
CA LEU A 169 -5.35 3.21 14.29
C LEU A 169 -5.03 1.79 14.78
N CYS A 170 -4.84 0.87 13.84
CA CYS A 170 -4.36 -0.48 14.09
C CYS A 170 -3.67 -1.03 12.83
N GLU A 171 -2.88 -2.09 12.99
CA GLU A 171 -2.29 -2.86 11.91
C GLU A 171 -2.53 -4.34 12.12
N TYR A 172 -2.63 -5.09 11.04
CA TYR A 172 -2.54 -6.53 11.05
C TYR A 172 -1.19 -6.96 10.51
N ASP A 173 -0.52 -7.80 11.26
CA ASP A 173 0.78 -8.36 10.92
C ASP A 173 0.58 -9.75 10.31
N PHE A 174 0.83 -9.88 9.00
CA PHE A 174 0.69 -11.15 8.27
C PHE A 174 1.73 -12.18 8.66
N ILE A 175 2.88 -11.74 9.19
CA ILE A 175 3.99 -12.64 9.53
C ILE A 175 3.76 -13.31 10.88
N GLN A 176 3.21 -12.55 11.85
CA GLN A 176 2.92 -13.02 13.19
C GLN A 176 1.43 -13.39 13.38
N ASP A 177 0.61 -13.27 12.33
CA ASP A 177 -0.83 -13.55 12.32
C ASP A 177 -1.57 -12.91 13.51
N ARG A 178 -1.41 -11.58 13.67
CA ARG A 178 -2.03 -10.86 14.78
C ARG A 178 -2.29 -9.38 14.51
N MET A 179 -3.27 -8.86 15.25
CA MET A 179 -3.50 -7.42 15.32
C MET A 179 -2.44 -6.73 16.19
N LEU A 180 -1.97 -5.58 15.72
CA LEU A 180 -1.04 -4.71 16.42
C LEU A 180 -1.74 -3.41 16.81
N SER A 181 -1.58 -3.01 18.08
CA SER A 181 -1.88 -1.64 18.49
C SER A 181 -0.90 -0.65 17.83
N ARG A 182 -1.25 0.64 17.82
CA ARG A 182 -0.36 1.68 17.29
C ARG A 182 1.05 1.64 17.90
N ALA A 183 1.17 1.40 19.21
CA ALA A 183 2.47 1.32 19.88
C ALA A 183 3.30 0.15 19.35
N GLN A 184 2.70 -1.02 19.20
CA GLN A 184 3.35 -2.21 18.64
C GLN A 184 3.72 -2.01 17.16
N ALA A 185 2.81 -1.42 16.36
CA ALA A 185 3.02 -1.12 14.96
C ALA A 185 4.21 -0.17 14.70
N LEU A 186 4.49 0.74 15.62
CA LEU A 186 5.62 1.67 15.57
C LEU A 186 6.90 1.12 16.24
N SER A 187 6.81 -0.03 16.91
CA SER A 187 7.94 -0.64 17.62
C SER A 187 8.96 -1.22 16.61
N ARG A 188 10.22 -0.78 16.74
CA ARG A 188 11.32 -1.34 15.98
C ARG A 188 11.55 -2.83 16.30
N ALA A 189 11.37 -3.22 17.55
CA ALA A 189 11.54 -4.62 17.96
C ALA A 189 10.52 -5.54 17.28
N THR A 190 9.25 -5.10 17.17
CA THR A 190 8.22 -5.85 16.43
C THR A 190 8.61 -6.04 14.98
N LEU A 191 9.10 -4.98 14.32
CA LEU A 191 9.50 -5.06 12.90
C LEU A 191 10.75 -5.93 12.70
N ILE A 192 11.73 -5.89 13.60
CA ILE A 192 12.91 -6.76 13.53
C ILE A 192 12.47 -8.23 13.60
N ARG A 193 11.57 -8.57 14.51
CA ARG A 193 11.03 -9.94 14.63
C ARG A 193 10.40 -10.41 13.32
N ASP A 194 9.61 -9.57 12.63
CA ASP A 194 9.01 -9.91 11.34
C ASP A 194 10.08 -10.26 10.30
N PHE A 195 11.14 -9.45 10.22
CA PHE A 195 12.24 -9.73 9.29
C PHE A 195 13.06 -10.96 9.66
N ASP A 196 13.23 -11.26 10.93
CA ASP A 196 13.91 -12.47 11.37
C ASP A 196 13.13 -13.73 11.00
N ILE A 197 11.80 -13.72 11.16
CA ILE A 197 10.91 -14.80 10.71
C ILE A 197 10.99 -14.95 9.18
N LEU A 198 10.91 -13.86 8.42
CA LEU A 198 11.00 -13.90 6.96
C LEU A 198 12.33 -14.47 6.46
N LYS A 199 13.44 -14.20 7.16
CA LYS A 199 14.74 -14.79 6.84
C LYS A 199 14.74 -16.30 7.06
N LEU A 200 14.19 -16.77 8.19
CA LEU A 200 14.08 -18.20 8.47
C LEU A 200 13.27 -18.94 7.38
N TRP A 201 12.20 -18.32 6.90
CA TRP A 201 11.42 -18.90 5.78
C TRP A 201 12.21 -18.93 4.46
N ALA A 202 13.01 -17.90 4.19
CA ALA A 202 13.83 -17.83 2.98
C ALA A 202 14.96 -18.87 3.01
N ASP A 203 15.51 -19.15 4.20
CA ASP A 203 16.62 -20.10 4.39
C ASP A 203 16.11 -21.57 4.50
N GLY A 204 14.83 -21.82 4.38
CA GLY A 204 14.23 -23.16 4.45
C GLY A 204 14.22 -23.79 5.85
N SER A 205 14.52 -23.01 6.89
CA SER A 205 14.58 -23.45 8.27
C SER A 205 13.29 -23.17 9.08
N GLY A 206 12.23 -22.75 8.41
CA GLY A 206 10.92 -22.46 8.99
C GLY A 206 9.92 -23.56 8.62
N GLU A 207 9.94 -24.70 9.30
CA GLU A 207 8.82 -25.63 9.43
C GLU A 207 8.07 -25.39 10.74
#